data_401ab4cfff8669ef89e13ff2ea55e37a
#
_entry.id   401ab4cfff8669ef89e13ff2ea55e37a
#
_cell.length_a   1.000
_cell.length_b   1.000
_cell.length_c   1.000
_cell.angle_alpha   90.00
_cell.angle_beta   90.00
_cell.angle_gamma   90.00
#
_symmetry.space_group_name_H-M   'P 1'
#
loop_
_entity.id
_entity.type
_entity.pdbx_description
1 polymer ?
#
loop_
_entity_poly.entity_id
_entity_poly.type
_entity_poly.pdbx_seq_one_letter_code
_entity_poly.pdbx_strand_id
1 'polypeptide(L)'
;MDDAALLARLVAELDHPNATRLGQALLALISSGELPPGQKLPPIRTVADQLGMSPAAVGQSWTLLRTRGIIETKTRGGTTVIGPPRSQRPQRFSQLNEVVEHTRVDLGRPLPDPRLLPDLGRALAEVGRRSHGLNLSDPPPITPQLREALAGHWPFETDDVVAVHRGIDGVEHALTALVAKGDAVAVEDPTVPRVLDILDRIGARVIPIGWLDDGPDLRELMRAFHSGAKLFVLQPNGHSPTGRSVSDAWLDEAAELVRRSEAHVIEFDNFPLLHPARKTLGVAVPEATVLIEGYSHSHGPDIQVAVMGGPREVIARVEQQIAYSHRWVSRVLQDALAVLLASDEASATVRAAANEYQRRHAQARGW
;
A
#
# COMPACT_ATOMS: atom_id res chain seq x y z
N MET A 1 -6.95 -11.19 35.00
CA MET A 1 -6.65 -12.49 35.67
C MET A 1 -5.36 -12.32 36.43
N ASP A 2 -5.26 -12.73 37.71
CA ASP A 2 -4.00 -12.70 38.46
C ASP A 2 -3.08 -13.87 38.09
N ASP A 3 -1.82 -13.82 38.54
CA ASP A 3 -0.81 -14.84 38.22
C ASP A 3 -1.21 -16.24 38.69
N ALA A 4 -1.87 -16.34 39.84
CA ALA A 4 -2.28 -17.63 40.44
C ALA A 4 -3.40 -18.26 39.63
N ALA A 5 -4.41 -17.49 39.23
CA ALA A 5 -5.49 -17.94 38.39
C ALA A 5 -5.01 -18.35 36.99
N LEU A 6 -4.07 -17.61 36.40
CA LEU A 6 -3.47 -17.96 35.10
C LEU A 6 -2.71 -19.29 35.20
N LEU A 7 -1.87 -19.48 36.22
CA LEU A 7 -1.10 -20.70 36.40
C LEU A 7 -2.01 -21.91 36.62
N ALA A 8 -3.04 -21.78 37.49
CA ALA A 8 -4.03 -22.84 37.70
C ALA A 8 -4.76 -23.24 36.41
N ARG A 9 -5.12 -22.25 35.56
CA ARG A 9 -5.75 -22.49 34.27
C ARG A 9 -4.84 -23.25 33.31
N LEU A 10 -3.55 -22.82 33.20
CA LEU A 10 -2.59 -23.48 32.33
C LEU A 10 -2.28 -24.92 32.79
N VAL A 11 -2.23 -25.18 34.11
CA VAL A 11 -2.08 -26.53 34.64
C VAL A 11 -3.27 -27.40 34.29
N ALA A 12 -4.49 -26.85 34.34
CA ALA A 12 -5.70 -27.59 34.03
C ALA A 12 -5.86 -27.92 32.54
N GLU A 13 -5.32 -27.06 31.66
CA GLU A 13 -5.46 -27.22 30.18
C GLU A 13 -4.32 -28.01 29.54
N LEU A 14 -3.17 -28.15 30.21
CA LEU A 14 -1.98 -28.73 29.60
C LEU A 14 -1.61 -30.08 30.22
N ASP A 15 -2.19 -31.17 29.72
CA ASP A 15 -1.87 -32.55 30.16
C ASP A 15 -0.40 -32.94 29.96
N HIS A 16 0.23 -32.44 28.90
CA HIS A 16 1.64 -32.65 28.56
C HIS A 16 2.25 -31.31 28.08
N PRO A 17 2.68 -30.44 29.05
CA PRO A 17 3.17 -29.13 28.74
C PRO A 17 4.48 -29.18 27.93
N ASN A 18 4.52 -28.46 26.82
CA ASN A 18 5.73 -28.22 26.04
C ASN A 18 5.67 -26.77 25.47
N ALA A 19 6.80 -26.33 24.93
CA ALA A 19 6.93 -24.94 24.42
C ALA A 19 5.81 -24.53 23.45
N THR A 20 5.45 -25.42 22.53
CA THR A 20 4.42 -25.14 21.51
C THR A 20 3.02 -25.07 22.14
N ARG A 21 2.66 -26.04 22.99
CA ARG A 21 1.34 -26.09 23.63
C ARG A 21 1.14 -24.94 24.59
N LEU A 22 2.17 -24.59 25.39
CA LEU A 22 2.13 -23.41 26.26
C LEU A 22 1.93 -22.13 25.47
N GLY A 23 2.64 -21.96 24.34
CA GLY A 23 2.47 -20.81 23.47
C GLY A 23 1.05 -20.74 22.86
N GLN A 24 0.47 -21.89 22.48
CA GLN A 24 -0.90 -21.96 21.96
C GLN A 24 -1.95 -21.66 23.02
N ALA A 25 -1.83 -22.18 24.24
CA ALA A 25 -2.74 -21.91 25.35
C ALA A 25 -2.72 -20.41 25.71
N LEU A 26 -1.55 -19.81 25.84
CA LEU A 26 -1.44 -18.37 26.10
C LEU A 26 -2.05 -17.55 24.96
N LEU A 27 -1.80 -17.93 23.70
CA LEU A 27 -2.41 -17.26 22.54
C LEU A 27 -3.95 -17.35 22.58
N ALA A 28 -4.52 -18.50 22.96
CA ALA A 28 -5.96 -18.68 23.10
C ALA A 28 -6.54 -17.75 24.17
N LEU A 29 -5.92 -17.68 25.35
CA LEU A 29 -6.34 -16.81 26.45
C LEU A 29 -6.22 -15.31 26.09
N ILE A 30 -5.19 -14.93 25.32
CA ILE A 30 -5.03 -13.57 24.83
C ILE A 30 -6.07 -13.25 23.77
N SER A 31 -6.35 -14.20 22.87
CA SER A 31 -7.34 -14.02 21.80
C SER A 31 -8.78 -13.97 22.32
N SER A 32 -9.10 -14.71 23.37
CA SER A 32 -10.41 -14.65 24.04
C SER A 32 -10.61 -13.38 24.88
N GLY A 33 -9.51 -12.61 25.13
CA GLY A 33 -9.55 -11.42 26.00
C GLY A 33 -9.42 -11.74 27.49
N GLU A 34 -9.27 -13.00 27.90
CA GLU A 34 -9.04 -13.41 29.29
C GLU A 34 -7.69 -12.89 29.82
N LEU A 35 -6.69 -12.74 28.91
CA LEU A 35 -5.45 -12.04 29.13
C LEU A 35 -5.40 -10.74 28.31
N PRO A 36 -5.89 -9.61 28.82
CA PRO A 36 -6.01 -8.37 28.08
C PRO A 36 -4.62 -7.72 27.85
N PRO A 37 -4.51 -6.84 26.84
CA PRO A 37 -3.32 -6.02 26.63
C PRO A 37 -2.96 -5.21 27.88
N GLY A 38 -1.64 -5.11 28.15
CA GLY A 38 -1.12 -4.45 29.34
C GLY A 38 -0.95 -5.38 30.56
N GLN A 39 -1.52 -6.59 30.53
CA GLN A 39 -1.36 -7.54 31.63
C GLN A 39 0.05 -8.11 31.65
N LYS A 40 0.67 -8.17 32.82
CA LYS A 40 1.96 -8.83 33.03
C LYS A 40 1.79 -10.34 33.06
N LEU A 41 2.73 -11.05 32.46
CA LEU A 41 2.85 -12.51 32.59
C LEU A 41 3.78 -12.85 33.72
N PRO A 42 3.54 -14.00 34.42
CA PRO A 42 4.42 -14.48 35.44
C PRO A 42 5.86 -14.67 34.94
N PRO A 43 6.86 -14.59 35.87
CA PRO A 43 8.24 -14.87 35.49
C PRO A 43 8.41 -16.29 34.93
N ILE A 44 9.32 -16.43 33.94
CA ILE A 44 9.61 -17.72 33.29
C ILE A 44 9.85 -18.86 34.29
N ARG A 45 10.59 -18.58 35.37
CA ARG A 45 10.89 -19.60 36.41
C ARG A 45 9.62 -20.06 37.14
N THR A 46 8.75 -19.13 37.49
CA THR A 46 7.47 -19.44 38.17
C THR A 46 6.58 -20.30 37.26
N VAL A 47 6.47 -19.97 35.96
CA VAL A 47 5.72 -20.79 35.02
C VAL A 47 6.33 -22.18 34.83
N ALA A 48 7.66 -22.26 34.73
CA ALA A 48 8.41 -23.52 34.62
C ALA A 48 8.15 -24.45 35.82
N ASP A 49 8.26 -23.92 37.03
CA ASP A 49 8.06 -24.67 38.27
C ASP A 49 6.61 -25.19 38.37
N GLN A 50 5.61 -24.39 38.07
CA GLN A 50 4.21 -24.77 38.17
C GLN A 50 3.74 -25.78 37.09
N LEU A 51 4.32 -25.71 35.89
CA LEU A 51 3.98 -26.59 34.77
C LEU A 51 4.91 -27.82 34.66
N GLY A 52 5.90 -27.95 35.52
CA GLY A 52 6.91 -29.02 35.43
C GLY A 52 7.76 -28.95 34.15
N MET A 53 8.00 -27.76 33.64
CA MET A 53 8.77 -27.52 32.42
C MET A 53 10.16 -26.99 32.72
N SER A 54 11.08 -27.12 31.76
CA SER A 54 12.36 -26.42 31.89
C SER A 54 12.17 -24.90 31.61
N PRO A 55 12.93 -24.02 32.30
CA PRO A 55 12.93 -22.57 31.99
C PRO A 55 13.25 -22.26 30.54
N ALA A 56 14.06 -23.08 29.87
CA ALA A 56 14.38 -22.95 28.44
C ALA A 56 13.15 -23.21 27.56
N ALA A 57 12.34 -24.22 27.88
CA ALA A 57 11.11 -24.51 27.11
C ALA A 57 10.07 -23.38 27.26
N VAL A 58 9.91 -22.82 28.48
CA VAL A 58 9.06 -21.64 28.68
C VAL A 58 9.64 -20.44 27.92
N GLY A 59 10.95 -20.24 27.95
CA GLY A 59 11.63 -19.17 27.19
C GLY A 59 11.42 -19.27 25.69
N GLN A 60 11.35 -20.49 25.12
CA GLN A 60 10.99 -20.72 23.71
C GLN A 60 9.55 -20.27 23.41
N SER A 61 8.59 -20.58 24.31
CA SER A 61 7.20 -20.09 24.17
C SER A 61 7.16 -18.55 24.16
N TRP A 62 7.87 -17.91 25.09
CA TRP A 62 7.97 -16.44 25.13
C TRP A 62 8.62 -15.86 23.87
N THR A 63 9.66 -16.51 23.35
CA THR A 63 10.29 -16.10 22.09
C THR A 63 9.32 -16.22 20.93
N LEU A 64 8.56 -17.30 20.81
CA LEU A 64 7.54 -17.48 19.78
C LEU A 64 6.47 -16.38 19.83
N LEU A 65 5.92 -16.10 21.02
CA LEU A 65 4.90 -15.07 21.20
C LEU A 65 5.44 -13.66 20.94
N ARG A 66 6.69 -13.39 21.36
CA ARG A 66 7.38 -12.12 21.11
C ARG A 66 7.65 -11.90 19.62
N THR A 67 8.11 -12.90 18.88
CA THR A 67 8.35 -12.84 17.43
C THR A 67 7.05 -12.56 16.68
N ARG A 68 5.92 -13.00 17.22
CA ARG A 68 4.57 -12.71 16.69
C ARG A 68 4.00 -11.38 17.16
N GLY A 69 4.73 -10.58 17.95
CA GLY A 69 4.28 -9.30 18.49
C GLY A 69 3.14 -9.41 19.51
N ILE A 70 2.94 -10.58 20.12
CA ILE A 70 1.84 -10.85 21.07
C ILE A 70 2.20 -10.42 22.49
N ILE A 71 3.50 -10.51 22.84
CA ILE A 71 4.05 -10.08 24.11
C ILE A 71 5.32 -9.25 23.90
N GLU A 72 5.62 -8.38 24.86
CA GLU A 72 6.86 -7.60 24.94
C GLU A 72 7.60 -7.93 26.24
N THR A 73 8.93 -8.07 26.17
CA THR A 73 9.78 -8.28 27.37
C THR A 73 10.73 -7.11 27.52
N LYS A 74 10.68 -6.43 28.68
CA LYS A 74 11.59 -5.34 29.04
C LYS A 74 12.60 -5.83 30.10
N THR A 75 13.85 -5.43 29.96
CA THR A 75 14.98 -5.92 30.78
C THR A 75 14.77 -5.74 32.30
N ARG A 76 14.01 -4.75 32.74
CA ARG A 76 13.66 -4.49 34.16
C ARG A 76 12.14 -4.40 34.40
N GLY A 77 11.30 -4.70 33.38
CA GLY A 77 9.84 -4.52 33.42
C GLY A 77 9.05 -5.82 33.39
N GLY A 78 9.71 -6.96 33.16
CA GLY A 78 9.01 -8.24 32.95
C GLY A 78 8.43 -8.41 31.56
N THR A 79 7.57 -9.40 31.39
CA THR A 79 6.87 -9.68 30.11
C THR A 79 5.43 -9.20 30.21
N THR A 80 4.97 -8.45 29.22
CA THR A 80 3.64 -7.86 29.18
C THR A 80 2.92 -8.29 27.89
N VAL A 81 1.64 -8.58 27.99
CA VAL A 81 0.75 -8.88 26.85
C VAL A 81 0.57 -7.60 26.04
N ILE A 82 0.87 -7.65 24.75
CA ILE A 82 0.54 -6.59 23.79
C ILE A 82 -0.88 -6.81 23.24
N GLY A 83 -1.27 -8.07 23.11
CA GLY A 83 -2.57 -8.51 22.60
C GLY A 83 -2.43 -9.54 21.48
N PRO A 84 -3.53 -10.12 20.98
CA PRO A 84 -3.49 -10.95 19.81
C PRO A 84 -2.85 -10.14 18.68
N PRO A 85 -2.22 -10.82 17.69
CA PRO A 85 -1.84 -10.12 16.49
C PRO A 85 -3.14 -9.42 16.04
N ARG A 86 -3.20 -8.13 16.24
CA ARG A 86 -4.34 -7.36 15.74
C ARG A 86 -4.37 -7.70 14.27
N SER A 87 -5.52 -8.19 13.77
CA SER A 87 -5.76 -8.01 12.34
C SER A 87 -5.48 -6.54 12.13
N GLN A 88 -4.35 -6.23 11.48
CA GLN A 88 -3.93 -4.85 11.33
C GLN A 88 -4.94 -4.23 10.37
N ARG A 89 -6.05 -3.75 10.95
CA ARG A 89 -6.89 -2.81 10.20
C ARG A 89 -5.97 -1.65 9.88
N PRO A 90 -5.99 -1.13 8.67
CA PRO A 90 -5.23 0.05 8.32
C PRO A 90 -5.65 1.20 9.25
N GLN A 91 -4.91 1.35 10.36
CA GLN A 91 -5.35 2.19 11.50
C GLN A 91 -5.43 3.65 11.10
N ARG A 92 -4.42 4.13 10.36
CA ARG A 92 -4.37 5.52 9.91
C ARG A 92 -5.48 5.81 8.90
N PHE A 93 -5.70 4.88 7.96
CA PHE A 93 -6.78 5.03 6.97
C PHE A 93 -8.17 4.93 7.59
N SER A 94 -8.37 4.05 8.58
CA SER A 94 -9.66 3.92 9.27
C SER A 94 -10.02 5.19 10.04
N GLN A 95 -9.04 5.85 10.66
CA GLN A 95 -9.24 7.11 11.37
C GLN A 95 -9.67 8.26 10.44
N LEU A 96 -9.18 8.29 9.20
CA LEU A 96 -9.63 9.28 8.20
C LEU A 96 -11.09 9.08 7.75
N ASN A 97 -11.60 7.85 7.87
CA ASN A 97 -12.97 7.52 7.50
C ASN A 97 -13.98 7.68 8.65
N GLU A 98 -13.53 7.99 9.87
CA GLU A 98 -14.40 8.40 10.95
C GLU A 98 -15.01 9.76 10.58
N VAL A 99 -16.22 9.70 10.04
CA VAL A 99 -17.01 10.88 9.65
C VAL A 99 -17.21 11.73 10.88
N VAL A 100 -16.71 12.96 10.84
CA VAL A 100 -17.10 13.97 11.80
C VAL A 100 -18.55 14.36 11.45
N GLU A 101 -19.51 13.85 12.19
CA GLU A 101 -20.98 14.00 11.94
C GLU A 101 -21.47 15.45 11.80
N HIS A 102 -20.59 16.45 11.97
CA HIS A 102 -20.95 17.87 12.01
C HIS A 102 -20.22 18.74 10.98
N THR A 103 -19.51 18.15 10.00
CA THR A 103 -18.84 18.95 8.97
C THR A 103 -19.80 19.37 7.86
N ARG A 104 -19.85 20.69 7.57
CA ARG A 104 -20.61 21.25 6.44
C ARG A 104 -20.01 20.89 5.08
N VAL A 105 -18.72 20.64 5.04
CA VAL A 105 -17.94 20.27 3.84
C VAL A 105 -16.91 19.23 4.25
N ASP A 106 -16.97 18.05 3.62
CA ASP A 106 -15.96 17.00 3.81
C ASP A 106 -14.88 17.14 2.72
N LEU A 107 -13.69 17.60 3.11
CA LEU A 107 -12.49 17.67 2.27
C LEU A 107 -11.54 16.49 2.51
N GLY A 108 -11.89 15.55 3.38
CA GLY A 108 -11.05 14.39 3.71
C GLY A 108 -11.11 13.26 2.67
N ARG A 109 -12.08 13.30 1.74
CA ARG A 109 -12.29 12.25 0.74
C ARG A 109 -12.07 12.79 -0.67
N PRO A 110 -11.02 12.38 -1.37
CA PRO A 110 -10.78 12.77 -2.75
C PRO A 110 -11.69 11.95 -3.69
N LEU A 111 -13.00 12.20 -3.66
CA LEU A 111 -13.96 11.57 -4.57
C LEU A 111 -14.10 12.41 -5.84
N PRO A 112 -14.13 11.79 -7.03
CA PRO A 112 -14.42 12.51 -8.27
C PRO A 112 -15.86 13.01 -8.27
N ASP A 113 -16.09 14.14 -8.94
CA ASP A 113 -17.45 14.67 -9.19
C ASP A 113 -18.13 13.76 -10.25
N PRO A 114 -19.24 13.06 -9.90
CA PRO A 114 -19.88 12.11 -10.82
C PRO A 114 -20.34 12.74 -12.14
N ARG A 115 -20.57 14.07 -12.15
CA ARG A 115 -20.99 14.80 -13.35
C ARG A 115 -19.86 15.04 -14.36
N LEU A 116 -18.62 14.79 -13.94
CA LEU A 116 -17.39 14.99 -14.72
C LEU A 116 -16.75 13.67 -15.12
N LEU A 117 -17.46 12.54 -14.95
CA LEU A 117 -16.97 11.22 -15.30
C LEU A 117 -17.45 10.80 -16.69
N PRO A 118 -16.62 10.05 -17.45
CA PRO A 118 -17.06 9.38 -18.68
C PRO A 118 -18.15 8.34 -18.42
N ASP A 119 -18.93 8.03 -19.46
CA ASP A 119 -20.03 7.05 -19.40
C ASP A 119 -19.49 5.61 -19.39
N LEU A 120 -19.35 5.04 -18.20
CA LEU A 120 -18.95 3.63 -18.01
C LEU A 120 -20.01 2.66 -18.56
N GLY A 121 -21.30 3.00 -18.48
CA GLY A 121 -22.38 2.14 -18.98
C GLY A 121 -22.27 1.91 -20.48
N ARG A 122 -21.97 2.95 -21.24
CA ARG A 122 -21.72 2.88 -22.68
C ARG A 122 -20.49 2.02 -23.02
N ALA A 123 -19.41 2.19 -22.25
CA ALA A 123 -18.20 1.36 -22.43
C ALA A 123 -18.48 -0.12 -22.18
N LEU A 124 -19.19 -0.46 -21.11
CA LEU A 124 -19.59 -1.84 -20.79
C LEU A 124 -20.50 -2.44 -21.86
N ALA A 125 -21.44 -1.68 -22.42
CA ALA A 125 -22.28 -2.12 -23.53
C ALA A 125 -21.45 -2.44 -24.79
N GLU A 126 -20.40 -1.66 -25.06
CA GLU A 126 -19.47 -1.91 -26.16
C GLU A 126 -18.65 -3.20 -25.93
N VAL A 127 -18.13 -3.41 -24.73
CA VAL A 127 -17.43 -4.65 -24.35
C VAL A 127 -18.34 -5.86 -24.51
N GLY A 128 -19.61 -5.75 -24.09
CA GLY A 128 -20.61 -6.82 -24.25
C GLY A 128 -20.85 -7.22 -25.71
N ARG A 129 -20.78 -6.27 -26.64
CA ARG A 129 -20.89 -6.56 -28.08
C ARG A 129 -19.66 -7.25 -28.66
N ARG A 130 -18.48 -6.99 -28.08
CA ARG A 130 -17.20 -7.51 -28.56
C ARG A 130 -16.81 -8.86 -27.93
N SER A 131 -17.63 -9.51 -27.17
CA SER A 131 -17.40 -10.59 -26.18
C SER A 131 -16.49 -11.78 -26.59
N HIS A 132 -15.70 -11.65 -27.65
CA HIS A 132 -14.69 -12.61 -28.05
C HIS A 132 -13.48 -12.54 -27.11
N GLY A 133 -13.10 -13.67 -26.50
CA GLY A 133 -11.93 -13.76 -25.62
C GLY A 133 -12.21 -13.65 -24.12
N LEU A 134 -13.47 -13.48 -23.69
CA LEU A 134 -13.86 -13.65 -22.28
C LEU A 134 -13.90 -15.16 -21.92
N ASN A 135 -13.84 -15.44 -20.60
CA ASN A 135 -13.89 -16.81 -20.06
C ASN A 135 -12.68 -17.70 -20.38
N LEU A 136 -11.50 -17.12 -20.61
CA LEU A 136 -10.25 -17.88 -20.69
C LEU A 136 -9.87 -18.40 -19.30
N SER A 137 -9.37 -19.63 -19.24
CA SER A 137 -8.91 -20.26 -17.98
C SER A 137 -7.55 -19.73 -17.51
N ASP A 138 -6.75 -19.19 -18.43
CA ASP A 138 -5.42 -18.65 -18.16
C ASP A 138 -5.25 -17.33 -18.95
N PRO A 139 -5.84 -16.23 -18.46
CA PRO A 139 -5.77 -14.94 -19.13
C PRO A 139 -4.40 -14.27 -18.94
N PRO A 140 -3.97 -13.42 -19.88
CA PRO A 140 -2.79 -12.59 -19.68
C PRO A 140 -3.00 -11.62 -18.49
N PRO A 141 -1.91 -11.14 -17.88
CA PRO A 141 -1.96 -10.19 -16.74
C PRO A 141 -2.65 -8.87 -17.06
N ILE A 142 -2.65 -8.49 -18.34
CA ILE A 142 -3.35 -7.33 -18.89
C ILE A 142 -3.97 -7.71 -20.23
N THR A 143 -5.19 -7.20 -20.53
CA THR A 143 -5.81 -7.52 -21.81
C THR A 143 -5.07 -6.84 -22.97
N PRO A 144 -4.99 -7.49 -24.16
CA PRO A 144 -4.39 -6.87 -25.35
C PRO A 144 -4.98 -5.51 -25.68
N GLN A 145 -6.29 -5.35 -25.52
CA GLN A 145 -7.03 -4.12 -25.75
C GLN A 145 -6.59 -2.98 -24.84
N LEU A 146 -6.42 -3.28 -23.54
CA LEU A 146 -5.95 -2.28 -22.59
C LEU A 146 -4.48 -1.95 -22.84
N ARG A 147 -3.63 -2.93 -23.12
CA ARG A 147 -2.22 -2.70 -23.47
C ARG A 147 -2.07 -1.80 -24.70
N GLU A 148 -2.88 -2.03 -25.74
CA GLU A 148 -2.89 -1.20 -26.95
C GLU A 148 -3.37 0.24 -26.65
N ALA A 149 -4.45 0.39 -25.89
CA ALA A 149 -4.95 1.71 -25.50
C ALA A 149 -3.94 2.51 -24.66
N LEU A 150 -3.14 1.84 -23.84
CA LEU A 150 -2.10 2.48 -23.02
C LEU A 150 -0.90 2.95 -23.84
N ALA A 151 -0.58 2.34 -24.96
CA ALA A 151 0.59 2.70 -25.76
C ALA A 151 0.62 4.18 -26.18
N GLY A 152 -0.54 4.83 -26.30
CA GLY A 152 -0.69 6.28 -26.58
C GLY A 152 -0.73 7.16 -25.33
N HIS A 153 -0.75 6.58 -24.13
CA HIS A 153 -0.96 7.30 -22.87
C HIS A 153 0.14 7.07 -21.83
N TRP A 154 0.91 5.98 -21.92
CA TRP A 154 2.01 5.70 -21.00
C TRP A 154 3.15 6.69 -21.19
N PRO A 155 3.73 7.29 -20.12
CA PRO A 155 4.60 8.45 -20.28
C PRO A 155 6.05 8.15 -20.69
N PHE A 156 6.47 6.88 -20.64
CA PHE A 156 7.82 6.45 -20.99
C PHE A 156 7.86 5.00 -21.49
N GLU A 157 8.93 4.59 -22.13
CA GLU A 157 9.13 3.20 -22.51
C GLU A 157 9.32 2.32 -21.26
N THR A 158 8.59 1.22 -21.17
CA THR A 158 8.67 0.28 -20.06
C THR A 158 8.79 -1.15 -20.57
N ASP A 159 9.52 -1.98 -19.83
CA ASP A 159 9.77 -3.37 -20.22
C ASP A 159 8.50 -4.22 -20.16
N ASP A 160 7.65 -3.99 -19.17
CA ASP A 160 6.40 -4.73 -19.02
C ASP A 160 5.35 -3.94 -18.23
N VAL A 161 4.09 -4.36 -18.38
CA VAL A 161 2.93 -3.78 -17.70
C VAL A 161 1.96 -4.85 -17.23
N VAL A 162 1.36 -4.64 -16.07
CA VAL A 162 0.36 -5.53 -15.45
C VAL A 162 -0.84 -4.72 -14.97
N ALA A 163 -2.04 -5.28 -15.10
CA ALA A 163 -3.23 -4.69 -14.51
C ALA A 163 -3.34 -5.08 -13.03
N VAL A 164 -3.70 -4.10 -12.19
CA VAL A 164 -3.98 -4.27 -10.77
C VAL A 164 -5.33 -3.66 -10.43
N HIS A 165 -5.97 -4.05 -9.31
CA HIS A 165 -7.35 -3.60 -9.03
C HIS A 165 -7.46 -2.09 -8.80
N ARG A 166 -6.54 -1.52 -8.06
CA ARG A 166 -6.49 -0.07 -7.74
C ARG A 166 -5.05 0.37 -7.63
N GLY A 167 -4.84 1.68 -7.74
CA GLY A 167 -3.49 2.21 -7.55
C GLY A 167 -2.87 1.81 -6.21
N ILE A 168 -3.62 1.87 -5.11
CA ILE A 168 -3.11 1.48 -3.78
C ILE A 168 -2.82 -0.03 -3.66
N ASP A 169 -3.58 -0.88 -4.36
CA ASP A 169 -3.32 -2.32 -4.39
C ASP A 169 -2.02 -2.59 -5.20
N GLY A 170 -1.79 -1.80 -6.25
CA GLY A 170 -0.52 -1.81 -6.97
C GLY A 170 0.66 -1.42 -6.07
N VAL A 171 0.51 -0.37 -5.27
CA VAL A 171 1.54 0.02 -4.27
C VAL A 171 1.79 -1.12 -3.27
N GLU A 172 0.74 -1.78 -2.78
CA GLU A 172 0.86 -2.92 -1.88
C GLU A 172 1.64 -4.07 -2.52
N HIS A 173 1.29 -4.43 -3.76
CA HIS A 173 1.99 -5.50 -4.49
C HIS A 173 3.46 -5.14 -4.76
N ALA A 174 3.74 -3.91 -5.20
CA ALA A 174 5.11 -3.45 -5.45
C ALA A 174 5.95 -3.43 -4.16
N LEU A 175 5.41 -2.88 -3.07
CA LEU A 175 6.07 -2.88 -1.77
C LEU A 175 6.32 -4.31 -1.26
N THR A 176 5.34 -5.20 -1.38
CA THR A 176 5.49 -6.60 -0.95
C THR A 176 6.51 -7.37 -1.79
N ALA A 177 6.65 -7.03 -3.08
CA ALA A 177 7.62 -7.65 -3.98
C ALA A 177 9.06 -7.15 -3.76
N LEU A 178 9.23 -5.89 -3.31
CA LEU A 178 10.52 -5.23 -3.24
C LEU A 178 11.09 -5.08 -1.83
N VAL A 179 10.25 -5.16 -0.79
CA VAL A 179 10.61 -4.81 0.59
C VAL A 179 10.50 -6.02 1.51
N ALA A 180 11.59 -6.34 2.20
CA ALA A 180 11.61 -7.33 3.27
C ALA A 180 11.44 -6.65 4.65
N LYS A 181 11.10 -7.46 5.66
CA LYS A 181 11.00 -6.99 7.04
C LYS A 181 12.33 -6.41 7.52
N GLY A 182 12.30 -5.17 7.99
CA GLY A 182 13.47 -4.43 8.47
C GLY A 182 14.16 -3.56 7.42
N ASP A 183 13.81 -3.72 6.15
CA ASP A 183 14.33 -2.86 5.09
C ASP A 183 13.92 -1.39 5.29
N ALA A 184 14.79 -0.48 4.89
CA ALA A 184 14.54 0.94 4.94
C ALA A 184 13.86 1.41 3.64
N VAL A 185 12.78 2.15 3.79
CA VAL A 185 12.02 2.75 2.67
C VAL A 185 11.88 4.25 2.91
N ALA A 186 12.34 5.05 1.95
CA ALA A 186 12.10 6.48 1.94
C ALA A 186 10.66 6.77 1.48
N VAL A 187 9.97 7.66 2.18
CA VAL A 187 8.55 7.97 1.91
C VAL A 187 8.33 9.47 2.12
N GLU A 188 7.60 10.09 1.25
CA GLU A 188 7.17 11.49 1.41
C GLU A 188 6.47 11.73 2.75
N ASP A 189 6.72 12.89 3.35
CA ASP A 189 6.05 13.33 4.57
C ASP A 189 5.48 14.76 4.38
N PRO A 190 4.15 14.90 4.36
CA PRO A 190 3.11 13.88 4.54
C PRO A 190 2.96 12.93 3.34
N THR A 191 2.27 11.80 3.52
CA THR A 191 1.94 10.83 2.46
C THR A 191 0.56 10.22 2.66
N VAL A 192 0.11 9.40 1.69
CA VAL A 192 -1.13 8.63 1.79
C VAL A 192 -1.05 7.66 2.97
N PRO A 193 -1.93 7.75 3.98
CA PRO A 193 -1.89 6.93 5.19
C PRO A 193 -1.84 5.42 4.94
N ARG A 194 -2.46 4.93 3.88
CA ARG A 194 -2.41 3.51 3.49
C ARG A 194 -1.00 3.03 3.14
N VAL A 195 -0.14 3.89 2.57
CA VAL A 195 1.26 3.54 2.29
C VAL A 195 1.97 3.19 3.59
N LEU A 196 1.79 4.01 4.63
CA LEU A 196 2.37 3.76 5.95
C LEU A 196 1.79 2.51 6.63
N ASP A 197 0.47 2.28 6.50
CA ASP A 197 -0.16 1.06 7.03
C ASP A 197 0.36 -0.22 6.35
N ILE A 198 0.64 -0.17 5.03
CA ILE A 198 1.25 -1.27 4.26
C ILE A 198 2.69 -1.53 4.74
N LEU A 199 3.50 -0.47 4.86
CA LEU A 199 4.89 -0.58 5.32
C LEU A 199 4.99 -1.12 6.76
N ASP A 200 4.11 -0.67 7.66
CA ASP A 200 4.01 -1.21 9.02
C ASP A 200 3.67 -2.71 9.01
N ARG A 201 2.75 -3.13 8.13
CA ARG A 201 2.37 -4.55 7.99
C ARG A 201 3.52 -5.40 7.46
N ILE A 202 4.32 -4.89 6.54
CA ILE A 202 5.54 -5.55 6.05
C ILE A 202 6.60 -5.58 7.15
N GLY A 203 6.58 -4.60 8.06
CA GLY A 203 7.59 -4.40 9.09
C GLY A 203 8.82 -3.67 8.54
N ALA A 204 8.63 -2.81 7.56
CA ALA A 204 9.65 -1.94 7.01
C ALA A 204 9.99 -0.77 7.96
N ARG A 205 11.19 -0.23 7.85
CA ARG A 205 11.61 0.99 8.54
C ARG A 205 11.39 2.20 7.62
N VAL A 206 10.41 3.01 7.94
CA VAL A 206 10.10 4.23 7.18
C VAL A 206 11.12 5.32 7.49
N ILE A 207 11.63 5.98 6.45
CA ILE A 207 12.44 7.19 6.53
C ILE A 207 11.62 8.32 5.89
N PRO A 208 11.10 9.27 6.67
CA PRO A 208 10.31 10.37 6.14
C PRO A 208 11.19 11.36 5.36
N ILE A 209 10.67 11.86 4.24
CA ILE A 209 11.28 12.87 3.39
C ILE A 209 10.33 14.06 3.30
N GLY A 210 10.69 15.16 3.92
CA GLY A 210 9.87 16.37 3.94
C GLY A 210 9.72 17.01 2.56
N TRP A 211 8.61 17.73 2.33
CA TRP A 211 8.35 18.48 1.11
C TRP A 211 8.86 19.93 1.20
N LEU A 212 9.64 20.34 0.21
CA LEU A 212 10.00 21.73 -0.08
C LEU A 212 9.06 22.32 -1.16
N ASP A 213 9.36 23.51 -1.68
CA ASP A 213 8.46 24.18 -2.63
C ASP A 213 8.27 23.45 -3.95
N ASP A 214 9.31 22.79 -4.45
CA ASP A 214 9.41 22.17 -5.77
C ASP A 214 9.43 20.63 -5.76
N GLY A 215 9.41 20.03 -4.58
CA GLY A 215 9.39 18.57 -4.40
C GLY A 215 9.89 18.12 -3.04
N PRO A 216 9.98 16.80 -2.79
CA PRO A 216 10.62 16.24 -1.60
C PRO A 216 12.06 16.70 -1.44
N ASP A 217 12.53 16.90 -0.19
CA ASP A 217 13.90 17.35 0.08
C ASP A 217 14.95 16.33 -0.39
N LEU A 218 15.65 16.67 -1.47
CA LEU A 218 16.69 15.81 -2.08
C LEU A 218 17.87 15.55 -1.13
N ARG A 219 18.15 16.44 -0.17
CA ARG A 219 19.20 16.23 0.82
C ARG A 219 18.79 15.17 1.83
N GLU A 220 17.52 15.15 2.22
CA GLU A 220 16.98 14.08 3.07
C GLU A 220 16.93 12.76 2.33
N LEU A 221 16.49 12.77 1.06
CA LEU A 221 16.47 11.60 0.21
C LEU A 221 17.87 11.00 0.01
N MET A 222 18.86 11.85 -0.26
CA MET A 222 20.28 11.42 -0.35
C MET A 222 20.74 10.76 0.96
N ARG A 223 20.44 11.37 2.11
CA ARG A 223 20.76 10.77 3.43
C ARG A 223 20.06 9.44 3.64
N ALA A 224 18.80 9.31 3.22
CA ALA A 224 18.05 8.07 3.30
C ALA A 224 18.73 6.96 2.49
N PHE A 225 19.13 7.23 1.24
CA PHE A 225 19.87 6.27 0.40
C PHE A 225 21.21 5.89 1.03
N HIS A 226 21.99 6.84 1.53
CA HIS A 226 23.25 6.55 2.24
C HIS A 226 23.02 5.72 3.53
N SER A 227 21.86 5.82 4.16
CA SER A 227 21.50 5.02 5.33
C SER A 227 20.92 3.65 5.00
N GLY A 228 20.94 3.26 3.72
CA GLY A 228 20.57 1.94 3.22
C GLY A 228 19.13 1.82 2.73
N ALA A 229 18.38 2.92 2.53
CA ALA A 229 17.12 2.86 1.81
C ALA A 229 17.40 2.55 0.33
N LYS A 230 16.74 1.52 -0.19
CA LYS A 230 16.82 1.13 -1.61
C LYS A 230 15.53 1.35 -2.38
N LEU A 231 14.57 1.99 -1.74
CA LEU A 231 13.27 2.28 -2.31
C LEU A 231 12.78 3.64 -1.85
N PHE A 232 12.21 4.41 -2.78
CA PHE A 232 11.50 5.66 -2.51
C PHE A 232 10.07 5.58 -3.04
N VAL A 233 9.08 5.97 -2.24
CA VAL A 233 7.68 6.06 -2.65
C VAL A 233 7.33 7.52 -2.88
N LEU A 234 6.90 7.84 -4.09
CA LEU A 234 6.71 9.20 -4.60
C LEU A 234 5.32 9.36 -5.24
N GLN A 235 4.69 10.51 -5.03
CA GLN A 235 3.52 10.97 -5.78
C GLN A 235 3.90 12.24 -6.56
N PRO A 236 4.39 12.12 -7.81
CA PRO A 236 4.95 13.26 -8.54
C PRO A 236 3.89 14.28 -8.99
N ASN A 237 2.62 13.87 -9.09
CA ASN A 237 1.51 14.67 -9.59
C ASN A 237 0.38 14.74 -8.57
N GLY A 238 -0.08 15.97 -8.24
CA GLY A 238 -1.23 16.16 -7.35
C GLY A 238 -1.10 15.42 -6.03
N HIS A 239 0.07 15.51 -5.42
CA HIS A 239 0.44 14.81 -4.19
C HIS A 239 -0.66 14.88 -3.12
N SER A 240 -1.07 13.74 -2.61
CA SER A 240 -2.05 13.66 -1.51
C SER A 240 -1.30 13.59 -0.16
N PRO A 241 -1.56 14.53 0.78
CA PRO A 241 -2.72 15.42 0.83
C PRO A 241 -2.49 16.86 0.34
N THR A 242 -1.31 17.24 -0.15
CA THR A 242 -0.94 18.65 -0.34
C THR A 242 -1.40 19.27 -1.66
N GLY A 243 -1.77 18.46 -2.65
CA GLY A 243 -2.13 18.90 -4.00
C GLY A 243 -0.95 19.44 -4.82
N ARG A 244 0.29 19.30 -4.33
CA ARG A 244 1.52 19.75 -5.00
C ARG A 244 1.93 18.79 -6.10
N SER A 245 2.76 19.27 -7.02
CA SER A 245 3.47 18.44 -7.99
C SER A 245 4.93 18.83 -8.00
N VAL A 246 5.81 17.90 -8.34
CA VAL A 246 7.25 18.18 -8.44
C VAL A 246 7.57 19.08 -9.64
N SER A 247 8.67 19.83 -9.58
CA SER A 247 9.16 20.65 -10.69
C SER A 247 9.99 19.81 -11.67
N ASP A 248 10.23 20.33 -12.89
CA ASP A 248 11.12 19.68 -13.86
C ASP A 248 12.58 19.69 -13.34
N ALA A 249 13.01 20.77 -12.72
CA ALA A 249 14.33 20.87 -12.11
C ALA A 249 14.53 19.83 -10.99
N TRP A 250 13.50 19.63 -10.16
CA TRP A 250 13.52 18.59 -9.14
C TRP A 250 13.64 17.19 -9.75
N LEU A 251 12.92 16.90 -10.86
CA LEU A 251 12.99 15.60 -11.55
C LEU A 251 14.40 15.32 -12.05
N ASP A 252 15.07 16.30 -12.65
CA ASP A 252 16.43 16.15 -13.19
C ASP A 252 17.44 15.82 -12.06
N GLU A 253 17.38 16.55 -10.94
CA GLU A 253 18.25 16.31 -9.79
C GLU A 253 17.93 14.98 -9.08
N ALA A 254 16.65 14.64 -8.93
CA ALA A 254 16.22 13.39 -8.34
C ALA A 254 16.64 12.18 -9.18
N ALA A 255 16.52 12.27 -10.51
CA ALA A 255 16.95 11.21 -11.42
C ALA A 255 18.44 10.91 -11.27
N GLU A 256 19.27 11.95 -11.17
CA GLU A 256 20.72 11.78 -10.95
C GLU A 256 21.02 11.12 -9.60
N LEU A 257 20.26 11.51 -8.55
CA LEU A 257 20.39 10.91 -7.24
C LEU A 257 19.99 9.42 -7.24
N VAL A 258 18.89 9.08 -7.92
CA VAL A 258 18.41 7.69 -8.06
C VAL A 258 19.45 6.84 -8.78
N ARG A 259 19.98 7.30 -9.92
CA ARG A 259 21.03 6.56 -10.66
C ARG A 259 22.25 6.22 -9.81
N ARG A 260 22.70 7.19 -9.00
CA ARG A 260 23.89 7.00 -8.13
C ARG A 260 23.65 6.07 -6.96
N SER A 261 22.41 5.94 -6.50
CA SER A 261 22.08 5.17 -5.31
C SER A 261 21.69 3.72 -5.62
N GLU A 262 21.51 3.35 -6.89
CA GLU A 262 20.93 2.06 -7.31
C GLU A 262 19.58 1.77 -6.63
N ALA A 263 18.85 2.83 -6.26
CA ALA A 263 17.55 2.71 -5.62
C ALA A 263 16.42 2.61 -6.65
N HIS A 264 15.33 1.95 -6.30
CA HIS A 264 14.10 1.97 -7.07
C HIS A 264 13.17 3.08 -6.59
N VAL A 265 12.28 3.54 -7.46
CA VAL A 265 11.22 4.48 -7.15
C VAL A 265 9.88 3.84 -7.50
N ILE A 266 8.94 3.85 -6.55
CA ILE A 266 7.53 3.57 -6.80
C ILE A 266 6.84 4.92 -6.95
N GLU A 267 6.42 5.24 -8.17
CA GLU A 267 5.57 6.39 -8.45
C GLU A 267 4.12 5.98 -8.39
N PHE A 268 3.35 6.66 -7.57
CA PHE A 268 1.92 6.42 -7.40
C PHE A 268 1.13 7.61 -7.92
N ASP A 269 0.59 7.50 -9.13
CA ASP A 269 -0.26 8.51 -9.77
C ASP A 269 -1.74 8.11 -9.68
N ASN A 270 -2.48 8.79 -8.80
CA ASN A 270 -3.93 8.63 -8.67
C ASN A 270 -4.73 9.50 -9.64
N PHE A 271 -4.05 10.40 -10.33
CA PHE A 271 -4.68 11.43 -11.16
C PHE A 271 -4.15 11.42 -12.60
N PRO A 272 -3.86 10.24 -13.20
CA PRO A 272 -3.42 10.20 -14.59
C PRO A 272 -4.46 10.91 -15.46
N LEU A 273 -4.01 11.68 -16.45
CA LEU A 273 -4.84 12.46 -17.39
C LEU A 273 -5.61 13.64 -16.76
N LEU A 274 -5.59 13.84 -15.45
CA LEU A 274 -6.18 15.01 -14.79
C LEU A 274 -5.15 16.14 -14.55
N HIS A 275 -3.86 15.86 -14.74
CA HIS A 275 -2.79 16.84 -14.68
C HIS A 275 -2.39 17.33 -16.07
N PRO A 276 -2.22 18.67 -16.27
CA PRO A 276 -1.90 19.23 -17.59
C PRO A 276 -0.47 18.91 -18.04
N ALA A 277 0.46 18.81 -17.11
CA ALA A 277 1.85 18.45 -17.35
C ALA A 277 2.20 17.27 -16.45
N ARG A 278 2.27 16.11 -17.02
CA ARG A 278 2.54 14.87 -16.32
C ARG A 278 4.01 14.77 -15.97
N LYS A 279 4.32 14.57 -14.70
CA LYS A 279 5.66 14.46 -14.15
C LYS A 279 5.95 13.00 -13.82
N THR A 280 7.12 12.50 -14.19
CA THR A 280 7.59 11.15 -13.84
C THR A 280 9.11 11.07 -13.96
N LEU A 281 9.73 10.37 -13.03
CA LEU A 281 11.14 9.98 -13.10
C LEU A 281 11.39 8.92 -14.19
N GLY A 282 10.34 8.18 -14.57
CA GLY A 282 10.44 7.11 -15.56
C GLY A 282 10.95 7.56 -16.93
N VAL A 283 10.81 8.84 -17.30
CA VAL A 283 11.43 9.39 -18.52
C VAL A 283 12.96 9.40 -18.43
N ALA A 284 13.51 9.69 -17.25
CA ALA A 284 14.95 9.83 -17.05
C ALA A 284 15.61 8.55 -16.52
N VAL A 285 14.89 7.75 -15.72
CA VAL A 285 15.39 6.52 -15.08
C VAL A 285 14.36 5.39 -15.17
N PRO A 286 13.96 4.96 -16.39
CA PRO A 286 12.96 3.92 -16.59
C PRO A 286 13.32 2.59 -15.92
N GLU A 287 14.63 2.28 -15.89
CA GLU A 287 15.18 1.06 -15.27
C GLU A 287 15.05 1.01 -13.75
N ALA A 288 14.79 2.14 -13.11
CA ALA A 288 14.61 2.24 -11.65
C ALA A 288 13.18 2.59 -11.25
N THR A 289 12.30 2.93 -12.20
CA THR A 289 10.98 3.47 -11.93
C THR A 289 9.88 2.42 -12.14
N VAL A 290 9.06 2.25 -11.11
CA VAL A 290 7.79 1.50 -11.16
C VAL A 290 6.66 2.53 -11.07
N LEU A 291 5.98 2.77 -12.18
CA LEU A 291 4.84 3.68 -12.24
C LEU A 291 3.53 2.91 -12.03
N ILE A 292 2.69 3.42 -11.15
CA ILE A 292 1.36 2.89 -10.85
C ILE A 292 0.33 3.97 -11.12
N GLU A 293 -0.54 3.75 -12.11
CA GLU A 293 -1.61 4.66 -12.49
C GLU A 293 -2.97 4.14 -12.07
N GLY A 294 -3.66 4.92 -11.25
CA GLY A 294 -5.02 4.63 -10.81
C GLY A 294 -6.06 5.44 -11.58
N TYR A 295 -6.98 4.79 -12.27
CA TYR A 295 -7.97 5.45 -13.12
C TYR A 295 -9.28 5.81 -12.43
N SER A 296 -9.42 5.52 -11.12
CA SER A 296 -10.66 5.76 -10.37
C SER A 296 -11.11 7.22 -10.31
N HIS A 297 -10.17 8.16 -10.31
CA HIS A 297 -10.49 9.60 -10.24
C HIS A 297 -10.82 10.21 -11.60
N SER A 298 -10.28 9.66 -12.67
CA SER A 298 -10.50 10.15 -14.04
C SER A 298 -11.65 9.43 -14.76
N HIS A 299 -11.86 8.14 -14.48
CA HIS A 299 -12.82 7.29 -15.19
C HIS A 299 -13.93 6.70 -14.31
N GLY A 300 -13.92 7.02 -13.02
CA GLY A 300 -14.92 6.59 -12.05
C GLY A 300 -14.43 5.50 -11.08
N PRO A 301 -14.94 5.53 -9.82
CA PRO A 301 -14.48 4.62 -8.76
C PRO A 301 -14.82 3.15 -9.03
N ASP A 302 -15.84 2.87 -9.86
CA ASP A 302 -16.30 1.51 -10.16
C ASP A 302 -15.48 0.83 -11.27
N ILE A 303 -14.61 1.57 -11.98
CA ILE A 303 -13.72 0.96 -12.98
C ILE A 303 -12.76 -0.05 -12.33
N GLN A 304 -12.34 0.18 -11.08
CA GLN A 304 -11.52 -0.73 -10.27
C GLN A 304 -10.32 -1.32 -11.03
N VAL A 305 -9.72 -0.54 -11.94
CA VAL A 305 -8.53 -0.90 -12.70
C VAL A 305 -7.47 0.16 -12.49
N ALA A 306 -6.27 -0.29 -12.21
CA ALA A 306 -5.05 0.48 -12.29
C ALA A 306 -4.03 -0.30 -13.13
N VAL A 307 -2.99 0.35 -13.59
CA VAL A 307 -1.93 -0.26 -14.36
C VAL A 307 -0.59 0.04 -13.69
N MET A 308 0.24 -0.97 -13.59
CA MET A 308 1.61 -0.86 -13.12
C MET A 308 2.55 -1.21 -14.26
N GLY A 309 3.57 -0.38 -14.49
CA GLY A 309 4.63 -0.64 -15.45
C GLY A 309 5.99 -0.31 -14.87
N GLY A 310 7.01 -1.01 -15.34
CA GLY A 310 8.39 -0.83 -14.84
C GLY A 310 9.34 -1.91 -15.34
N PRO A 311 10.50 -2.06 -14.66
CA PRO A 311 11.46 -3.09 -14.99
C PRO A 311 10.85 -4.49 -14.94
N ARG A 312 11.16 -5.31 -15.94
CA ARG A 312 10.62 -6.68 -16.10
C ARG A 312 10.74 -7.54 -14.84
N GLU A 313 11.87 -7.48 -14.16
CA GLU A 313 12.09 -8.26 -12.94
C GLU A 313 11.13 -7.88 -11.81
N VAL A 314 10.82 -6.60 -11.68
CA VAL A 314 9.87 -6.10 -10.68
C VAL A 314 8.46 -6.53 -11.04
N ILE A 315 8.06 -6.33 -12.31
CA ILE A 315 6.72 -6.71 -12.77
C ILE A 315 6.51 -8.22 -12.62
N ALA A 316 7.49 -9.06 -12.98
CA ALA A 316 7.42 -10.50 -12.78
C ALA A 316 7.21 -10.90 -11.30
N ARG A 317 7.87 -10.23 -10.35
CA ARG A 317 7.64 -10.46 -8.91
C ARG A 317 6.23 -10.04 -8.48
N VAL A 318 5.73 -8.93 -9.02
CA VAL A 318 4.36 -8.47 -8.76
C VAL A 318 3.34 -9.47 -9.31
N GLU A 319 3.53 -9.99 -10.52
CA GLU A 319 2.67 -11.03 -11.10
C GLU A 319 2.64 -12.29 -10.24
N GLN A 320 3.78 -12.70 -9.68
CA GLN A 320 3.83 -13.80 -8.72
C GLN A 320 2.99 -13.52 -7.48
N GLN A 321 3.03 -12.30 -6.92
CA GLN A 321 2.20 -11.90 -5.78
C GLN A 321 0.70 -11.94 -6.13
N ILE A 322 0.33 -11.43 -7.30
CA ILE A 322 -1.04 -11.46 -7.79
C ILE A 322 -1.55 -12.91 -7.95
N ALA A 323 -0.69 -13.83 -8.39
CA ALA A 323 -1.05 -15.23 -8.55
C ALA A 323 -1.47 -15.93 -7.24
N TYR A 324 -0.97 -15.45 -6.07
CA TYR A 324 -1.40 -15.96 -4.76
C TYR A 324 -2.76 -15.41 -4.29
N SER A 325 -3.29 -14.40 -4.94
CA SER A 325 -4.54 -13.75 -4.53
C SER A 325 -5.65 -13.95 -5.58
N HIS A 326 -5.93 -12.95 -6.38
CA HIS A 326 -7.03 -12.92 -7.34
C HIS A 326 -6.65 -13.39 -8.75
N ARG A 327 -5.39 -13.71 -9.01
CA ARG A 327 -4.77 -14.14 -10.27
C ARG A 327 -4.85 -13.12 -11.40
N TRP A 328 -5.96 -12.42 -11.59
CA TRP A 328 -6.14 -11.35 -12.60
C TRP A 328 -7.23 -10.37 -12.19
N VAL A 329 -7.13 -9.15 -12.69
CA VAL A 329 -8.19 -8.14 -12.62
C VAL A 329 -9.27 -8.45 -13.64
N SER A 330 -10.52 -8.10 -13.36
CA SER A 330 -11.66 -8.30 -14.28
C SER A 330 -11.34 -7.81 -15.68
N ARG A 331 -11.31 -8.72 -16.64
CA ARG A 331 -11.06 -8.39 -18.06
C ARG A 331 -12.14 -7.53 -18.67
N VAL A 332 -13.38 -7.69 -18.21
CA VAL A 332 -14.50 -6.84 -18.62
C VAL A 332 -14.23 -5.37 -18.24
N LEU A 333 -13.70 -5.13 -17.05
CA LEU A 333 -13.35 -3.77 -16.59
C LEU A 333 -12.07 -3.25 -17.25
N GLN A 334 -11.09 -4.11 -17.53
CA GLN A 334 -9.91 -3.74 -18.31
C GLN A 334 -10.32 -3.30 -19.73
N ASP A 335 -11.17 -4.07 -20.40
CA ASP A 335 -11.63 -3.75 -21.75
C ASP A 335 -12.55 -2.52 -21.75
N ALA A 336 -13.35 -2.31 -20.69
CA ALA A 336 -14.13 -1.08 -20.54
C ALA A 336 -13.22 0.14 -20.38
N LEU A 337 -12.14 0.04 -19.60
CA LEU A 337 -11.14 1.10 -19.53
C LEU A 337 -10.47 1.35 -20.88
N ALA A 338 -10.11 0.29 -21.61
CA ALA A 338 -9.55 0.41 -22.96
C ALA A 338 -10.49 1.18 -23.93
N VAL A 339 -11.79 0.87 -23.90
CA VAL A 339 -12.80 1.58 -24.68
C VAL A 339 -12.85 3.06 -24.29
N LEU A 340 -12.81 3.37 -23.00
CA LEU A 340 -12.84 4.76 -22.51
C LEU A 340 -11.56 5.52 -22.91
N LEU A 341 -10.38 4.91 -22.77
CA LEU A 341 -9.11 5.53 -23.15
C LEU A 341 -9.01 5.80 -24.66
N ALA A 342 -9.58 4.93 -25.48
CA ALA A 342 -9.61 5.07 -26.94
C ALA A 342 -10.72 6.01 -27.44
N SER A 343 -11.62 6.47 -26.55
CA SER A 343 -12.77 7.32 -26.93
C SER A 343 -12.43 8.80 -26.87
N ASP A 344 -12.60 9.50 -28.00
CA ASP A 344 -12.46 10.96 -28.06
C ASP A 344 -13.44 11.69 -27.14
N GLU A 345 -14.69 11.19 -27.01
CA GLU A 345 -15.72 11.72 -26.13
C GLU A 345 -15.33 11.59 -24.65
N ALA A 346 -14.86 10.41 -24.24
CA ALA A 346 -14.38 10.19 -22.88
C ALA A 346 -13.13 11.03 -22.57
N SER A 347 -12.19 11.10 -23.51
CA SER A 347 -10.99 11.96 -23.40
C SER A 347 -11.35 13.44 -23.28
N ALA A 348 -12.36 13.92 -24.02
CA ALA A 348 -12.86 15.29 -23.89
C ALA A 348 -13.50 15.53 -22.51
N THR A 349 -14.26 14.56 -21.99
CA THR A 349 -14.84 14.62 -20.65
C THR A 349 -13.77 14.70 -19.57
N VAL A 350 -12.72 13.85 -19.64
CA VAL A 350 -11.60 13.87 -18.68
C VAL A 350 -10.83 15.20 -18.75
N ARG A 351 -10.59 15.75 -19.95
CA ARG A 351 -9.96 17.07 -20.08
C ARG A 351 -10.82 18.19 -19.48
N ALA A 352 -12.15 18.14 -19.68
CA ALA A 352 -13.07 19.09 -19.05
C ALA A 352 -13.05 18.98 -17.52
N ALA A 353 -12.99 17.75 -16.98
CA ALA A 353 -12.84 17.49 -15.56
C ALA A 353 -11.52 18.08 -15.02
N ALA A 354 -10.40 17.86 -15.71
CA ALA A 354 -9.10 18.40 -15.34
C ALA A 354 -9.15 19.94 -15.23
N ASN A 355 -9.72 20.63 -16.22
CA ASN A 355 -9.86 22.09 -16.22
C ASN A 355 -10.75 22.56 -15.06
N GLU A 356 -11.85 21.88 -14.80
CA GLU A 356 -12.76 22.22 -13.71
C GLU A 356 -12.11 22.02 -12.33
N TYR A 357 -11.37 20.93 -12.13
CA TYR A 357 -10.63 20.72 -10.88
C TYR A 357 -9.53 21.75 -10.65
N GLN A 358 -8.82 22.15 -11.70
CA GLN A 358 -7.84 23.24 -11.60
C GLN A 358 -8.50 24.57 -11.22
N ARG A 359 -9.64 24.89 -11.82
CA ARG A 359 -10.42 26.10 -11.49
C ARG A 359 -10.84 26.08 -10.02
N ARG A 360 -11.39 24.95 -9.53
CA ARG A 360 -11.78 24.79 -8.12
C ARG A 360 -10.59 24.91 -7.17
N HIS A 361 -9.45 24.31 -7.51
CA HIS A 361 -8.23 24.38 -6.73
C HIS A 361 -7.71 25.84 -6.64
N ALA A 362 -7.67 26.57 -7.76
CA ALA A 362 -7.27 27.96 -7.78
C ALA A 362 -8.19 28.84 -6.89
N GLN A 363 -9.50 28.59 -6.94
CA GLN A 363 -10.45 29.29 -6.06
C GLN A 363 -10.21 28.99 -4.57
N ALA A 364 -9.99 27.70 -4.22
CA ALA A 364 -9.74 27.31 -2.83
C ALA A 364 -8.45 27.93 -2.26
N ARG A 365 -7.42 28.11 -3.08
CA ARG A 365 -6.17 28.79 -2.67
C ARG A 365 -6.31 30.29 -2.47
N GLY A 366 -7.36 30.89 -2.98
CA GLY A 366 -7.66 32.33 -2.82
C GLY A 366 -8.45 32.65 -1.56
N TRP A 367 -8.81 31.66 -0.76
CA TRP A 367 -9.50 31.81 0.53
C TRP A 367 -8.51 31.68 1.68
#